data_79a2b75630b74dd03129255b95f97213
#
_entry.id   79a2b75630b74dd03129255b95f97213
#
_cell.length_a   1.000
_cell.length_b   1.000
_cell.length_c   1.000
_cell.angle_alpha   90.00
_cell.angle_beta   90.00
_cell.angle_gamma   90.00
#
_symmetry.space_group_name_H-M   'P 1'
#
loop_
_entity.id
_entity.type
_entity.pdbx_description
1 polymer ?
#
loop_
_entity_poly.entity_id
_entity_poly.type
_entity_poly.pdbx_seq_one_letter_code
_entity_poly.pdbx_strand_id
1 'polypeptide(L)'
;MKKAIALLLLTYFSGLAHAGEDAVDCDNAMNTLEINHCAALELESAQVELDKYLAASFEHNAEDTELVGAIKVAQESWKAYMTTHCDSVYTQWRDGSIRGLMALSCKTKLTKQRTHEVWENFLTYMDSTPPVLPEPKLME
;
A
#
# COMPACT_ATOMS: atom_id res chain seq x y z
N MET A 1 42.26 -49.83 30.13
CA MET A 1 42.15 -48.45 30.64
C MET A 1 41.93 -47.52 29.44
N LYS A 2 40.70 -47.17 29.14
CA LYS A 2 40.36 -46.25 28.05
C LYS A 2 39.70 -45.01 28.68
N LYS A 3 40.43 -43.89 28.67
CA LYS A 3 39.94 -42.56 29.14
C LYS A 3 39.08 -41.93 28.06
N ALA A 4 37.80 -41.77 28.32
CA ALA A 4 36.87 -40.99 27.49
C ALA A 4 37.03 -39.50 27.87
N ILE A 5 37.42 -38.69 26.89
CA ILE A 5 37.46 -37.22 27.01
C ILE A 5 36.10 -36.70 26.50
N ALA A 6 35.31 -36.18 27.42
CA ALA A 6 34.05 -35.49 27.06
C ALA A 6 34.37 -34.07 26.62
N LEU A 7 34.12 -33.77 25.34
CA LEU A 7 34.24 -32.43 24.77
C LEU A 7 32.92 -31.67 25.03
N LEU A 8 32.96 -30.68 25.95
CA LEU A 8 31.85 -29.76 26.17
C LEU A 8 31.85 -28.71 25.04
N LEU A 9 30.88 -28.81 24.14
CA LEU A 9 30.55 -27.76 23.15
C LEU A 9 29.74 -26.68 23.85
N LEU A 10 30.36 -25.55 24.19
CA LEU A 10 29.63 -24.32 24.54
C LEU A 10 29.05 -23.70 23.27
N THR A 11 27.77 -23.84 23.08
CA THR A 11 27.02 -23.06 22.06
C THR A 11 26.80 -21.64 22.58
N TYR A 12 27.57 -20.70 22.04
CA TYR A 12 27.28 -19.26 22.21
C TYR A 12 26.02 -18.92 21.42
N PHE A 13 24.91 -18.74 22.13
CA PHE A 13 23.67 -18.18 21.60
C PHE A 13 23.87 -16.66 21.54
N SER A 14 24.37 -16.16 20.39
CA SER A 14 24.42 -14.71 20.12
C SER A 14 22.98 -14.23 19.92
N GLY A 15 22.40 -13.66 20.97
CA GLY A 15 21.13 -12.93 20.89
C GLY A 15 21.35 -11.70 20.00
N LEU A 16 20.77 -11.71 18.80
CA LEU A 16 20.58 -10.51 17.99
C LEU A 16 19.60 -9.62 18.75
N ALA A 17 20.12 -8.62 19.45
CA ALA A 17 19.33 -7.51 19.94
C ALA A 17 18.79 -6.79 18.69
N HIS A 18 17.53 -6.99 18.35
CA HIS A 18 16.80 -6.09 17.46
C HIS A 18 16.69 -4.78 18.23
N ALA A 19 17.47 -3.77 17.81
CA ALA A 19 17.17 -2.39 18.13
C ALA A 19 15.77 -2.14 17.58
N GLY A 20 14.77 -2.01 18.47
CA GLY A 20 13.43 -1.57 18.06
C GLY A 20 13.62 -0.17 17.47
N GLU A 21 13.36 -0.01 16.17
CA GLU A 21 13.10 1.30 15.61
C GLU A 21 11.90 1.85 16.41
N ASP A 22 12.12 2.92 17.15
CA ASP A 22 11.05 3.62 17.83
C ASP A 22 10.00 3.99 16.76
N ALA A 23 8.80 3.41 16.87
CA ALA A 23 7.73 3.65 15.91
C ALA A 23 7.42 5.15 15.88
N VAL A 24 7.48 5.77 14.69
CA VAL A 24 7.17 7.19 14.52
C VAL A 24 5.72 7.44 14.94
N ASP A 25 5.51 8.40 15.84
CA ASP A 25 4.18 8.84 16.26
C ASP A 25 3.61 9.79 15.19
N CYS A 26 2.73 9.26 14.35
CA CYS A 26 2.15 10.02 13.25
C CYS A 26 1.15 11.10 13.70
N ASP A 27 0.61 11.02 14.91
CA ASP A 27 -0.30 12.05 15.44
C ASP A 27 0.48 13.29 15.88
N ASN A 28 1.78 13.14 16.15
CA ASN A 28 2.67 14.21 16.61
C ASN A 28 3.90 14.40 15.70
N ALA A 29 3.85 13.97 14.44
CA ALA A 29 4.94 14.15 13.47
C ALA A 29 5.20 15.65 13.21
N MET A 30 6.41 16.13 13.56
CA MET A 30 6.73 17.56 13.51
C MET A 30 7.85 17.93 12.53
N ASN A 31 8.67 16.96 12.11
CA ASN A 31 9.73 17.22 11.15
C ASN A 31 9.46 16.54 9.80
N THR A 32 10.13 17.01 8.76
CA THR A 32 9.91 16.53 7.39
C THR A 32 10.11 15.03 7.22
N LEU A 33 11.04 14.42 7.99
CA LEU A 33 11.31 12.99 7.90
C LEU A 33 10.13 12.18 8.46
N GLU A 34 9.65 12.53 9.65
CA GLU A 34 8.49 11.90 10.28
C GLU A 34 7.23 12.08 9.44
N ILE A 35 6.96 13.30 8.95
CA ILE A 35 5.81 13.61 8.10
C ILE A 35 5.83 12.77 6.81
N ASN A 36 6.98 12.66 6.15
CA ASN A 36 7.13 11.84 4.96
C ASN A 36 6.97 10.34 5.27
N HIS A 37 7.47 9.87 6.42
CA HIS A 37 7.28 8.49 6.85
C HIS A 37 5.78 8.18 7.05
N CYS A 38 5.06 9.05 7.76
CA CYS A 38 3.63 8.88 7.98
C CYS A 38 2.82 8.93 6.68
N ALA A 39 3.16 9.82 5.75
CA ALA A 39 2.53 9.87 4.43
C ALA A 39 2.82 8.59 3.60
N ALA A 40 3.99 7.99 3.76
CA ALA A 40 4.31 6.71 3.12
C ALA A 40 3.48 5.55 3.68
N LEU A 41 3.28 5.51 5.01
CA LEU A 41 2.40 4.51 5.65
C LEU A 41 0.94 4.66 5.21
N GLU A 42 0.46 5.90 5.05
CA GLU A 42 -0.89 6.14 4.54
C GLU A 42 -1.04 5.66 3.09
N LEU A 43 -0.04 5.88 2.23
CA LEU A 43 -0.02 5.36 0.88
C LEU A 43 -0.02 3.83 0.86
N GLU A 44 0.80 3.18 1.70
CA GLU A 44 0.84 1.72 1.82
C GLU A 44 -0.53 1.16 2.22
N SER A 45 -1.18 1.76 3.22
CA SER A 45 -2.53 1.38 3.64
C SER A 45 -3.55 1.51 2.50
N ALA A 46 -3.49 2.60 1.73
CA ALA A 46 -4.37 2.79 0.58
C ALA A 46 -4.11 1.77 -0.54
N GLN A 47 -2.84 1.38 -0.77
CA GLN A 47 -2.48 0.35 -1.75
C GLN A 47 -2.99 -1.03 -1.34
N VAL A 48 -2.86 -1.40 -0.05
CA VAL A 48 -3.43 -2.66 0.49
C VAL A 48 -4.93 -2.71 0.29
N GLU A 49 -5.63 -1.59 0.53
CA GLU A 49 -7.07 -1.50 0.29
C GLU A 49 -7.41 -1.66 -1.19
N LEU A 50 -6.73 -0.96 -2.10
CA LEU A 50 -6.91 -1.11 -3.54
C LEU A 50 -6.72 -2.56 -4.00
N ASP A 51 -5.66 -3.23 -3.53
CA ASP A 51 -5.37 -4.61 -3.89
C ASP A 51 -6.49 -5.56 -3.43
N LYS A 52 -7.07 -5.32 -2.24
CA LYS A 52 -8.24 -6.06 -1.76
C LYS A 52 -9.46 -5.90 -2.69
N TYR A 53 -9.76 -4.69 -3.15
CA TYR A 53 -10.90 -4.44 -4.04
C TYR A 53 -10.66 -4.99 -5.44
N LEU A 54 -9.43 -4.92 -5.95
CA LEU A 54 -9.05 -5.57 -7.23
C LEU A 54 -9.18 -7.09 -7.14
N ALA A 55 -8.68 -7.71 -6.06
CA ALA A 55 -8.82 -9.15 -5.87
C ALA A 55 -10.29 -9.58 -5.83
N ALA A 56 -11.12 -8.85 -5.09
CA ALA A 56 -12.56 -9.11 -5.05
C ALA A 56 -13.22 -8.93 -6.43
N SER A 57 -12.81 -7.93 -7.23
CA SER A 57 -13.34 -7.73 -8.58
C SER A 57 -12.96 -8.87 -9.53
N PHE A 58 -11.74 -9.43 -9.41
CA PHE A 58 -11.32 -10.58 -10.22
C PHE A 58 -12.06 -11.85 -9.81
N GLU A 59 -12.28 -12.06 -8.52
CA GLU A 59 -13.03 -13.21 -8.01
C GLU A 59 -14.50 -13.15 -8.42
N HIS A 60 -15.14 -11.99 -8.22
CA HIS A 60 -16.54 -11.79 -8.56
C HIS A 60 -16.84 -12.00 -10.05
N ASN A 61 -15.91 -11.59 -10.92
CA ASN A 61 -16.06 -11.68 -12.38
C ASN A 61 -15.26 -12.85 -12.99
N ALA A 62 -14.90 -13.87 -12.21
CA ALA A 62 -13.94 -14.91 -12.63
C ALA A 62 -14.39 -15.73 -13.87
N GLU A 63 -15.71 -15.83 -14.12
CA GLU A 63 -16.26 -16.53 -15.28
C GLU A 63 -16.11 -15.70 -16.57
N ASP A 64 -16.01 -14.37 -16.49
CA ASP A 64 -15.76 -13.48 -17.61
C ASP A 64 -14.25 -13.13 -17.71
N THR A 65 -13.51 -14.02 -18.36
CA THR A 65 -12.06 -13.89 -18.52
C THR A 65 -11.65 -12.70 -19.37
N GLU A 66 -12.51 -12.22 -20.28
CA GLU A 66 -12.31 -11.02 -21.08
C GLU A 66 -12.38 -9.78 -20.21
N LEU A 67 -13.39 -9.67 -19.35
CA LEU A 67 -13.56 -8.57 -18.41
C LEU A 67 -12.39 -8.53 -17.41
N VAL A 68 -12.04 -9.67 -16.80
CA VAL A 68 -10.89 -9.75 -15.87
C VAL A 68 -9.60 -9.32 -16.55
N GLY A 69 -9.37 -9.73 -17.81
CA GLY A 69 -8.25 -9.30 -18.62
C GLY A 69 -8.23 -7.78 -18.84
N ALA A 70 -9.37 -7.20 -19.18
CA ALA A 70 -9.53 -5.75 -19.39
C ALA A 70 -9.26 -4.94 -18.12
N ILE A 71 -9.77 -5.38 -16.95
CA ILE A 71 -9.51 -4.73 -15.66
C ILE A 71 -8.01 -4.73 -15.34
N LYS A 72 -7.31 -5.85 -15.59
CA LYS A 72 -5.84 -5.94 -15.36
C LYS A 72 -5.06 -4.96 -16.25
N VAL A 73 -5.41 -4.87 -17.53
CA VAL A 73 -4.76 -3.92 -18.46
C VAL A 73 -5.03 -2.47 -18.04
N ALA A 74 -6.26 -2.16 -17.65
CA ALA A 74 -6.62 -0.83 -17.14
C ALA A 74 -5.84 -0.49 -15.85
N GLN A 75 -5.64 -1.46 -14.96
CA GLN A 75 -4.87 -1.25 -13.73
C GLN A 75 -3.40 -0.95 -14.00
N GLU A 76 -2.76 -1.62 -14.95
CA GLU A 76 -1.37 -1.31 -15.35
C GLU A 76 -1.26 0.09 -15.97
N SER A 77 -2.21 0.48 -16.81
CA SER A 77 -2.25 1.83 -17.40
C SER A 77 -2.45 2.90 -16.32
N TRP A 78 -3.32 2.63 -15.35
CA TRP A 78 -3.55 3.52 -14.21
C TRP A 78 -2.29 3.68 -13.34
N LYS A 79 -1.56 2.59 -13.03
CA LYS A 79 -0.28 2.66 -12.30
C LYS A 79 0.74 3.55 -13.00
N ALA A 80 0.86 3.43 -14.33
CA ALA A 80 1.75 4.28 -15.12
C ALA A 80 1.32 5.74 -15.05
N TYR A 81 0.03 6.03 -15.19
CA TYR A 81 -0.52 7.37 -15.03
C TYR A 81 -0.25 7.94 -13.62
N MET A 82 -0.59 7.21 -12.56
CA MET A 82 -0.37 7.65 -11.18
C MET A 82 1.11 8.01 -10.95
N THR A 83 2.03 7.16 -11.40
CA THR A 83 3.47 7.41 -11.24
C THR A 83 3.89 8.69 -11.95
N THR A 84 3.62 8.81 -13.24
CA THR A 84 4.06 9.97 -14.03
C THR A 84 3.39 11.26 -13.58
N HIS A 85 2.11 11.21 -13.23
CA HIS A 85 1.39 12.38 -12.72
C HIS A 85 1.96 12.86 -11.37
N CYS A 86 2.15 11.95 -10.41
CA CYS A 86 2.67 12.35 -9.08
C CYS A 86 4.16 12.69 -9.11
N ASP A 87 4.94 12.19 -10.07
CA ASP A 87 6.31 12.64 -10.32
C ASP A 87 6.33 14.08 -10.86
N SER A 88 5.33 14.51 -11.64
CA SER A 88 5.17 15.90 -12.04
C SER A 88 4.83 16.80 -10.85
N VAL A 89 4.03 16.31 -9.87
CA VAL A 89 3.77 17.01 -8.60
C VAL A 89 5.06 17.15 -7.79
N TYR A 90 5.87 16.09 -7.68
CA TYR A 90 7.18 16.16 -7.03
C TYR A 90 8.07 17.23 -7.69
N THR A 91 8.07 17.30 -9.02
CA THR A 91 8.84 18.28 -9.78
C THR A 91 8.31 19.70 -9.58
N GLN A 92 7.00 19.88 -9.47
CA GLN A 92 6.39 21.18 -9.18
C GLN A 92 6.91 21.77 -7.84
N TRP A 93 7.13 20.89 -6.85
CA TRP A 93 7.58 21.27 -5.50
C TRP A 93 9.09 21.09 -5.28
N ARG A 94 9.90 20.96 -6.36
CA ARG A 94 11.33 20.57 -6.31
C ARG A 94 12.20 21.46 -5.43
N ASP A 95 11.86 22.72 -5.27
CA ASP A 95 12.61 23.70 -4.46
C ASP A 95 12.17 23.71 -2.98
N GLY A 96 11.11 22.98 -2.64
CA GLY A 96 10.55 22.91 -1.28
C GLY A 96 10.93 21.63 -0.54
N SER A 97 11.06 21.73 0.78
CA SER A 97 11.28 20.56 1.66
C SER A 97 10.10 19.61 1.72
N ILE A 98 8.89 20.07 1.35
CA ILE A 98 7.64 19.27 1.37
C ILE A 98 7.39 18.49 0.08
N ARG A 99 8.29 18.53 -0.91
CA ARG A 99 8.11 17.84 -2.20
C ARG A 99 7.78 16.34 -2.08
N GLY A 100 8.40 15.66 -1.10
CA GLY A 100 8.13 14.25 -0.81
C GLY A 100 6.70 14.04 -0.33
N LEU A 101 6.25 14.82 0.64
CA LEU A 101 4.88 14.81 1.14
C LEU A 101 3.86 15.04 0.02
N MET A 102 4.09 16.05 -0.84
CA MET A 102 3.17 16.39 -1.93
C MET A 102 3.02 15.25 -2.94
N ALA A 103 4.13 14.57 -3.28
CA ALA A 103 4.10 13.42 -4.18
C ALA A 103 3.40 12.20 -3.53
N LEU A 104 3.67 11.92 -2.26
CA LEU A 104 3.04 10.82 -1.51
C LEU A 104 1.53 11.06 -1.38
N SER A 105 1.12 12.26 -0.98
CA SER A 105 -0.31 12.64 -0.88
C SER A 105 -1.02 12.54 -2.24
N CYS A 106 -0.35 12.93 -3.33
CA CYS A 106 -0.87 12.74 -4.68
C CYS A 106 -1.15 11.25 -4.97
N LYS A 107 -0.19 10.38 -4.68
CA LYS A 107 -0.32 8.93 -4.89
C LYS A 107 -1.43 8.33 -4.03
N THR A 108 -1.51 8.70 -2.76
CA THR A 108 -2.56 8.27 -1.83
C THR A 108 -3.95 8.65 -2.34
N LYS A 109 -4.11 9.92 -2.75
CA LYS A 109 -5.37 10.41 -3.32
C LYS A 109 -5.81 9.60 -4.54
N LEU A 110 -4.92 9.42 -5.52
CA LEU A 110 -5.24 8.67 -6.72
C LEU A 110 -5.54 7.20 -6.41
N THR A 111 -4.84 6.59 -5.45
CA THR A 111 -5.08 5.20 -5.03
C THR A 111 -6.47 5.04 -4.40
N LYS A 112 -6.87 5.93 -3.50
CA LYS A 112 -8.22 5.92 -2.90
C LYS A 112 -9.31 6.13 -3.95
N GLN A 113 -9.12 7.05 -4.89
CA GLN A 113 -10.03 7.25 -6.02
C GLN A 113 -10.15 5.99 -6.88
N ARG A 114 -9.02 5.33 -7.18
CA ARG A 114 -9.02 4.09 -7.96
C ARG A 114 -9.76 2.96 -7.24
N THR A 115 -9.62 2.85 -5.93
CA THR A 115 -10.36 1.86 -5.12
C THR A 115 -11.87 2.06 -5.29
N HIS A 116 -12.33 3.30 -5.21
CA HIS A 116 -13.75 3.63 -5.41
C HIS A 116 -14.23 3.32 -6.84
N GLU A 117 -13.44 3.67 -7.86
CA GLU A 117 -13.75 3.33 -9.26
C GLU A 117 -13.88 1.81 -9.47
N VAL A 118 -12.98 1.01 -8.87
CA VAL A 118 -13.05 -0.47 -8.93
C VAL A 118 -14.32 -0.97 -8.24
N TRP A 119 -14.64 -0.43 -7.08
CA TRP A 119 -15.87 -0.77 -6.35
C TRP A 119 -17.11 -0.41 -7.15
N GLU A 120 -17.23 0.83 -7.61
CA GLU A 120 -18.39 1.34 -8.32
C GLU A 120 -18.68 0.56 -9.61
N ASN A 121 -17.65 0.25 -10.40
CA ASN A 121 -17.82 -0.35 -11.72
C ASN A 121 -17.88 -1.88 -11.71
N PHE A 122 -17.29 -2.57 -10.71
CA PHE A 122 -17.11 -4.03 -10.77
C PHE A 122 -17.63 -4.80 -9.56
N LEU A 123 -18.07 -4.10 -8.49
CA LEU A 123 -18.50 -4.72 -7.24
C LEU A 123 -19.88 -4.25 -6.77
N THR A 124 -20.58 -3.43 -7.59
CA THR A 124 -21.94 -2.96 -7.35
C THR A 124 -22.89 -3.47 -8.42
N TYR A 125 -24.18 -3.27 -8.19
CA TYR A 125 -25.26 -3.67 -9.10
C TYR A 125 -26.13 -2.48 -9.46
N MET A 126 -26.79 -2.53 -10.62
CA MET A 126 -27.69 -1.47 -11.09
C MET A 126 -29.04 -1.43 -10.34
N ASP A 127 -29.29 -2.40 -9.48
CA ASP A 127 -30.53 -2.52 -8.69
C ASP A 127 -30.22 -2.38 -7.18
N SER A 128 -31.15 -2.79 -6.32
CA SER A 128 -31.01 -2.73 -4.86
C SER A 128 -30.19 -3.89 -4.25
N THR A 129 -29.54 -4.72 -5.05
CA THR A 129 -28.68 -5.79 -4.56
C THR A 129 -27.50 -5.17 -3.80
N PRO A 130 -27.20 -5.64 -2.57
CA PRO A 130 -26.05 -5.14 -1.83
C PRO A 130 -24.72 -5.36 -2.60
N PRO A 131 -23.79 -4.42 -2.54
CA PRO A 131 -22.49 -4.55 -3.20
C PRO A 131 -21.69 -5.71 -2.63
N VAL A 132 -20.76 -6.25 -3.42
CA VAL A 132 -19.86 -7.36 -3.03
C VAL A 132 -18.96 -7.00 -1.84
N LEU A 133 -18.51 -5.76 -1.79
CA LEU A 133 -17.80 -5.16 -0.66
C LEU A 133 -18.46 -3.84 -0.27
N PRO A 134 -18.29 -3.38 1.00
CA PRO A 134 -18.72 -2.05 1.40
C PRO A 134 -18.08 -0.96 0.53
N GLU A 135 -18.74 0.19 0.41
CA GLU A 135 -18.15 1.36 -0.24
C GLU A 135 -16.85 1.78 0.46
N PRO A 136 -15.74 1.91 -0.31
CA PRO A 136 -14.48 2.36 0.28
C PRO A 136 -14.58 3.83 0.68
N LYS A 137 -13.93 4.20 1.79
CA LYS A 137 -13.90 5.59 2.24
C LYS A 137 -13.08 6.44 1.27
N LEU A 138 -13.72 7.37 0.60
CA LEU A 138 -13.05 8.51 -0.02
C LEU A 138 -12.50 9.41 1.11
N MET A 139 -11.48 10.19 0.82
CA MET A 139 -10.87 11.09 1.81
C MET A 139 -11.93 12.00 2.43
N GLU A 140 -11.98 12.02 3.74
CA GLU A 140 -12.59 13.11 4.50
C GLU A 140 -11.63 14.31 4.56
#